data_058cf33c4cba53d29927e6b0b18a17d7
#
_entry.id   058cf33c4cba53d29927e6b0b18a17d7
#
_cell.length_a   1.000
_cell.length_b   1.000
_cell.length_c   1.000
_cell.angle_alpha   90.00
_cell.angle_beta   90.00
_cell.angle_gamma   90.00
#
_symmetry.space_group_name_H-M   'P 1'
#
loop_
_entity.id
_entity.type
_entity.pdbx_description
1 polymer ?
#
loop_
_entity_poly.entity_id
_entity_poly.type
_entity_poly.pdbx_seq_one_letter_code
_entity_poly.pdbx_strand_id
1 'polypeptide(L)'
;RIKGKNELKTCLACQTQVQEGMYVASIPFFPTDKRLYNIEDLQPNQQVMMELYPEIYSCIGCNACTKACTQGLNVMQYIAYAQRGELEKCAEESFDCVSCGCCSVRCPAGISHPMVGLLARRLTGKYIAPKGEHLEKRVEEIHEGKYDDLIEQIMQKPITEMQELYNNRE
;
A
#
# COMPACT_ATOMS: atom_id res chain seq x y z
N ARG A 1 -12.17 -16.87 14.43
CA ARG A 1 -12.06 -18.06 15.26
C ARG A 1 -12.81 -19.20 14.58
N ILE A 2 -12.28 -20.39 14.59
CA ILE A 2 -12.94 -21.62 14.13
C ILE A 2 -13.36 -22.43 15.36
N LYS A 3 -14.56 -23.02 15.32
CA LYS A 3 -15.09 -23.85 16.42
C LYS A 3 -14.07 -24.93 16.82
N GLY A 4 -13.76 -25.04 18.11
CA GLY A 4 -12.77 -25.97 18.62
C GLY A 4 -11.31 -25.45 18.65
N LYS A 5 -11.01 -24.30 18.05
CA LYS A 5 -9.69 -23.63 18.16
C LYS A 5 -9.82 -22.34 18.96
N ASN A 6 -9.03 -22.20 20.01
CA ASN A 6 -9.00 -20.99 20.84
C ASN A 6 -8.04 -19.90 20.33
N GLU A 7 -7.77 -19.91 19.03
CA GLU A 7 -6.84 -18.99 18.39
C GLU A 7 -7.59 -17.92 17.61
N LEU A 8 -7.21 -16.67 17.79
CA LEU A 8 -7.63 -15.54 16.95
C LEU A 8 -6.52 -15.28 15.94
N LYS A 9 -6.86 -15.36 14.66
CA LYS A 9 -5.95 -15.07 13.56
C LYS A 9 -6.46 -13.86 12.77
N THR A 10 -5.59 -12.90 12.52
CA THR A 10 -5.88 -11.82 11.57
C THR A 10 -5.83 -12.36 10.15
N CYS A 11 -6.77 -11.95 9.31
CA CYS A 11 -6.85 -12.37 7.92
C CYS A 11 -7.51 -11.29 7.05
N LEU A 12 -7.31 -11.40 5.75
CA LEU A 12 -8.01 -10.57 4.76
C LEU A 12 -9.25 -11.34 4.26
N ALA A 13 -10.41 -10.71 4.28
CA ALA A 13 -11.66 -11.33 3.84
C ALA A 13 -11.60 -11.78 2.37
N CYS A 14 -10.94 -11.01 1.50
CA CYS A 14 -10.78 -11.32 0.08
C CYS A 14 -9.85 -12.51 -0.21
N GLN A 15 -9.02 -12.93 0.76
CA GLN A 15 -8.04 -14.03 0.61
C GLN A 15 -8.35 -15.23 1.50
N THR A 16 -9.44 -15.18 2.27
CA THR A 16 -9.74 -16.22 3.28
C THR A 16 -10.98 -16.99 2.87
N GLN A 17 -10.82 -18.29 2.65
CA GLN A 17 -11.96 -19.18 2.40
C GLN A 17 -12.78 -19.36 3.67
N VAL A 18 -14.10 -19.23 3.52
CA VAL A 18 -15.06 -19.46 4.61
C VAL A 18 -15.09 -20.95 4.99
N GLN A 19 -15.14 -21.23 6.29
CA GLN A 19 -15.21 -22.58 6.83
C GLN A 19 -16.39 -22.69 7.80
N GLU A 20 -16.98 -23.86 7.88
CA GLU A 20 -18.07 -24.14 8.84
C GLU A 20 -17.61 -23.88 10.28
N GLY A 21 -18.45 -23.20 11.07
CA GLY A 21 -18.13 -22.85 12.45
C GLY A 21 -17.14 -21.68 12.61
N MET A 22 -16.85 -20.94 11.54
CA MET A 22 -15.99 -19.76 11.57
C MET A 22 -16.73 -18.57 12.19
N TYR A 23 -16.10 -17.91 13.18
CA TYR A 23 -16.55 -16.65 13.73
C TYR A 23 -15.63 -15.54 13.23
N VAL A 24 -16.21 -14.53 12.59
CA VAL A 24 -15.49 -13.39 12.03
C VAL A 24 -15.93 -12.10 12.72
N ALA A 25 -14.97 -11.26 13.08
CA ALA A 25 -15.21 -9.92 13.56
C ALA A 25 -14.36 -8.94 12.74
N SER A 26 -14.97 -7.88 12.25
CA SER A 26 -14.24 -6.81 11.57
C SER A 26 -13.56 -5.89 12.58
N ILE A 27 -12.46 -5.26 12.15
CA ILE A 27 -11.88 -4.13 12.89
C ILE A 27 -12.82 -2.94 12.64
N PRO A 28 -13.46 -2.37 13.68
CA PRO A 28 -14.53 -1.37 13.51
C PRO A 28 -14.04 0.01 13.08
N PHE A 29 -12.73 0.23 13.06
CA PHE A 29 -12.10 1.50 12.66
C PHE A 29 -10.74 1.21 11.99
N PHE A 30 -10.28 2.16 11.19
CA PHE A 30 -8.93 2.08 10.63
C PHE A 30 -7.93 2.62 11.67
N PRO A 31 -7.07 1.79 12.22
CA PRO A 31 -6.29 2.12 13.43
C PRO A 31 -5.00 2.89 13.13
N THR A 32 -4.95 3.63 12.03
CA THR A 32 -3.76 4.37 11.62
C THR A 32 -4.09 5.85 11.46
N ASP A 33 -3.18 6.69 11.90
CA ASP A 33 -3.27 8.13 11.74
C ASP A 33 -2.73 8.54 10.37
N LYS A 34 -3.63 9.00 9.50
CA LYS A 34 -3.29 9.47 8.17
C LYS A 34 -2.96 10.95 8.23
N ARG A 35 -1.67 11.29 8.18
CA ARG A 35 -1.23 12.68 8.09
C ARG A 35 -1.54 13.26 6.70
N LEU A 36 -1.92 14.54 6.68
CA LEU A 36 -2.08 15.31 5.45
C LEU A 36 -0.75 16.03 5.16
N TYR A 37 -0.27 15.90 3.95
CA TYR A 37 0.95 16.54 3.47
C TYR A 37 0.88 16.77 1.96
N ASN A 38 1.58 17.78 1.49
CA ASN A 38 1.86 17.94 0.07
C ASN A 38 3.24 17.35 -0.21
N ILE A 39 3.32 16.37 -1.09
CA ILE A 39 4.58 15.67 -1.39
C ILE A 39 5.62 16.58 -2.04
N GLU A 40 5.19 17.68 -2.70
CA GLU A 40 6.10 18.65 -3.31
C GLU A 40 6.96 19.39 -2.27
N ASP A 41 6.43 19.53 -1.05
CA ASP A 41 7.08 20.25 0.03
C ASP A 41 8.02 19.36 0.88
N LEU A 42 8.04 18.05 0.56
CA LEU A 42 8.81 17.07 1.33
C LEU A 42 10.14 16.73 0.66
N GLN A 43 11.13 16.41 1.48
CA GLN A 43 12.41 15.87 1.06
C GLN A 43 12.57 14.40 1.47
N PRO A 44 13.19 13.54 0.65
CA PRO A 44 13.34 12.11 0.95
C PRO A 44 14.45 11.87 1.99
N ASN A 45 14.21 12.25 3.25
CA ASN A 45 15.17 12.14 4.34
C ASN A 45 14.51 11.64 5.64
N GLN A 46 15.36 11.37 6.65
CA GLN A 46 14.92 10.93 7.97
C GLN A 46 14.03 11.96 8.68
N GLN A 47 14.31 13.26 8.48
CA GLN A 47 13.61 14.34 9.16
C GLN A 47 12.11 14.32 8.85
N VAL A 48 11.73 14.06 7.61
CA VAL A 48 10.31 13.93 7.19
C VAL A 48 9.60 12.82 7.95
N MET A 49 10.29 11.69 8.21
CA MET A 49 9.73 10.61 9.03
C MET A 49 9.54 11.05 10.48
N MET A 50 10.46 11.83 11.03
CA MET A 50 10.34 12.37 12.41
C MET A 50 9.20 13.38 12.53
N GLU A 51 8.99 14.22 11.54
CA GLU A 51 7.97 15.28 11.55
C GLU A 51 6.55 14.70 11.38
N LEU A 52 6.38 13.77 10.44
CA LEU A 52 5.06 13.24 10.12
C LEU A 52 4.64 12.06 11.00
N TYR A 53 5.59 11.19 11.38
CA TYR A 53 5.32 9.97 12.15
C TYR A 53 6.31 9.78 13.30
N PRO A 54 6.40 10.72 14.25
CA PRO A 54 7.37 10.66 15.37
C PRO A 54 7.20 9.41 16.24
N GLU A 55 6.01 8.81 16.26
CA GLU A 55 5.71 7.60 17.03
C GLU A 55 6.57 6.40 16.64
N ILE A 56 7.20 6.37 15.45
CA ILE A 56 8.11 5.29 15.06
C ILE A 56 9.30 5.17 16.01
N TYR A 57 9.72 6.28 16.61
CA TYR A 57 10.85 6.31 17.57
C TYR A 57 10.48 5.76 18.96
N SER A 58 9.18 5.53 19.23
CA SER A 58 8.71 4.84 20.43
C SER A 58 8.67 3.32 20.27
N CYS A 59 9.17 2.77 19.16
CA CYS A 59 9.19 1.33 18.91
C CYS A 59 10.06 0.60 19.93
N ILE A 60 9.48 -0.36 20.63
CA ILE A 60 10.19 -1.18 21.64
C ILE A 60 10.73 -2.51 21.08
N GLY A 61 10.66 -2.73 19.77
CA GLY A 61 11.20 -3.94 19.13
C GLY A 61 10.46 -5.24 19.44
N CYS A 62 9.20 -5.20 19.90
CA CYS A 62 8.45 -6.39 20.35
C CYS A 62 8.02 -7.35 19.23
N ASN A 63 8.15 -6.97 17.97
CA ASN A 63 7.82 -7.75 16.77
C ASN A 63 6.34 -8.18 16.66
N ALA A 64 5.43 -7.60 17.43
CA ALA A 64 4.00 -7.91 17.36
C ALA A 64 3.38 -7.53 16.00
N CYS A 65 3.88 -6.46 15.38
CA CYS A 65 3.45 -5.96 14.07
C CYS A 65 3.76 -6.95 12.93
N THR A 66 4.97 -7.51 12.88
CA THR A 66 5.37 -8.52 11.89
C THR A 66 4.54 -9.79 12.05
N LYS A 67 4.33 -10.26 13.30
CA LYS A 67 3.51 -11.45 13.58
C LYS A 67 2.04 -11.26 13.22
N ALA A 68 1.54 -10.01 13.21
CA ALA A 68 0.16 -9.70 12.87
C ALA A 68 -0.04 -9.40 11.36
N CYS A 69 1.02 -9.35 10.58
CA CYS A 69 0.94 -9.01 9.16
C CYS A 69 0.25 -10.12 8.37
N THR A 70 -0.82 -9.76 7.64
CA THR A 70 -1.58 -10.69 6.80
C THR A 70 -0.86 -11.05 5.50
N GLN A 71 0.11 -10.23 5.09
CA GLN A 71 0.95 -10.44 3.89
C GLN A 71 2.32 -11.05 4.22
N GLY A 72 2.60 -11.34 5.50
CA GLY A 72 3.89 -11.92 5.90
C GLY A 72 5.09 -10.96 5.81
N LEU A 73 4.83 -9.64 5.74
CA LEU A 73 5.88 -8.63 5.64
C LEU A 73 6.65 -8.50 6.97
N ASN A 74 7.93 -8.18 6.89
CA ASN A 74 8.74 -7.87 8.05
C ASN A 74 8.52 -6.42 8.51
N VAL A 75 7.35 -6.19 9.12
CA VAL A 75 6.87 -4.84 9.48
C VAL A 75 7.82 -4.12 10.42
N MET A 76 8.36 -4.82 11.41
CA MET A 76 9.33 -4.23 12.34
C MET A 76 10.58 -3.75 11.61
N GLN A 77 11.04 -4.50 10.61
CA GLN A 77 12.23 -4.17 9.84
C GLN A 77 12.04 -2.89 9.02
N TYR A 78 10.90 -2.75 8.32
CA TYR A 78 10.69 -1.52 7.55
C TYR A 78 10.50 -0.27 8.44
N ILE A 79 9.97 -0.42 9.66
CA ILE A 79 9.96 0.68 10.63
C ILE A 79 11.40 1.03 11.07
N ALA A 80 12.26 0.05 11.29
CA ALA A 80 13.66 0.29 11.61
C ALA A 80 14.40 1.00 10.46
N TYR A 81 14.07 0.69 9.20
CA TYR A 81 14.58 1.42 8.04
C TYR A 81 14.07 2.87 8.02
N ALA A 82 12.77 3.09 8.27
CA ALA A 82 12.20 4.43 8.36
C ALA A 82 12.86 5.28 9.45
N GLN A 83 13.12 4.71 10.64
CA GLN A 83 13.83 5.39 11.74
C GLN A 83 15.23 5.87 11.34
N ARG A 84 15.92 5.14 10.47
CA ARG A 84 17.27 5.48 10.00
C ARG A 84 17.29 6.34 8.74
N GLY A 85 16.11 6.64 8.16
CA GLY A 85 16.02 7.37 6.90
C GLY A 85 16.39 6.54 5.66
N GLU A 86 16.47 5.22 5.77
CA GLU A 86 16.72 4.28 4.66
C GLU A 86 15.42 4.05 3.87
N LEU A 87 14.96 5.11 3.16
CA LEU A 87 13.63 5.14 2.55
C LEU A 87 13.44 4.12 1.45
N GLU A 88 14.46 3.86 0.63
CA GLU A 88 14.41 2.84 -0.43
C GLU A 88 14.15 1.45 0.17
N LYS A 89 14.92 1.07 1.19
CA LYS A 89 14.75 -0.23 1.86
C LYS A 89 13.40 -0.33 2.57
N CYS A 90 12.93 0.80 3.16
CA CYS A 90 11.61 0.85 3.76
C CYS A 90 10.51 0.69 2.71
N ALA A 91 10.65 1.32 1.55
CA ALA A 91 9.72 1.22 0.44
C ALA A 91 9.66 -0.20 -0.13
N GLU A 92 10.81 -0.82 -0.35
CA GLU A 92 10.94 -2.19 -0.85
C GLU A 92 10.30 -3.21 0.11
N GLU A 93 10.71 -3.21 1.40
CA GLU A 93 10.20 -4.13 2.41
C GLU A 93 8.70 -3.97 2.68
N SER A 94 8.15 -2.76 2.47
CA SER A 94 6.72 -2.48 2.66
C SER A 94 5.90 -2.55 1.37
N PHE A 95 6.48 -2.93 0.22
CA PHE A 95 5.84 -2.78 -1.09
C PHE A 95 4.48 -3.49 -1.17
N ASP A 96 4.41 -4.73 -0.74
CA ASP A 96 3.19 -5.57 -0.79
C ASP A 96 2.19 -5.27 0.34
N CYS A 97 2.35 -4.15 1.05
CA CYS A 97 1.44 -3.77 2.13
C CYS A 97 0.06 -3.37 1.58
N VAL A 98 -0.96 -4.12 1.93
CA VAL A 98 -2.38 -3.87 1.57
C VAL A 98 -3.09 -2.92 2.54
N SER A 99 -2.37 -2.25 3.42
CA SER A 99 -2.88 -1.25 4.38
C SER A 99 -4.04 -1.73 5.26
N CYS A 100 -4.06 -3.02 5.64
CA CYS A 100 -5.14 -3.59 6.46
C CYS A 100 -5.17 -3.10 7.92
N GLY A 101 -4.11 -2.46 8.42
CA GLY A 101 -4.03 -1.90 9.77
C GLY A 101 -3.78 -2.89 10.91
N CYS A 102 -3.74 -4.21 10.67
CA CYS A 102 -3.58 -5.23 11.71
C CYS A 102 -2.31 -5.04 12.57
N CYS A 103 -1.22 -4.59 11.94
CA CYS A 103 0.03 -4.28 12.63
C CYS A 103 -0.12 -3.11 13.61
N SER A 104 -0.87 -2.06 13.23
CA SER A 104 -1.10 -0.89 14.08
C SER A 104 -2.00 -1.21 15.28
N VAL A 105 -3.04 -2.04 15.10
CA VAL A 105 -3.88 -2.52 16.22
C VAL A 105 -3.08 -3.24 17.28
N ARG A 106 -2.05 -3.99 16.87
CA ARG A 106 -1.22 -4.79 17.77
C ARG A 106 -0.04 -4.01 18.37
N CYS A 107 0.17 -2.79 17.96
CA CYS A 107 1.33 -2.01 18.39
C CYS A 107 1.08 -1.31 19.72
N PRO A 108 1.84 -1.61 20.79
CA PRO A 108 1.70 -0.93 22.06
C PRO A 108 2.17 0.54 22.02
N ALA A 109 2.99 0.90 21.02
CA ALA A 109 3.47 2.27 20.81
C ALA A 109 2.57 3.10 19.87
N GLY A 110 1.44 2.54 19.38
CA GLY A 110 0.49 3.26 18.54
C GLY A 110 1.02 3.64 17.15
N ILE A 111 2.02 2.94 16.62
CA ILE A 111 2.66 3.27 15.35
C ILE A 111 1.71 3.04 14.17
N SER A 112 1.63 4.02 13.28
CA SER A 112 0.85 3.98 12.03
C SER A 112 1.63 3.29 10.90
N HIS A 113 2.04 2.03 11.10
CA HIS A 113 2.93 1.29 10.19
C HIS A 113 2.55 1.37 8.71
N PRO A 114 1.30 1.15 8.28
CA PRO A 114 0.95 1.21 6.86
C PRO A 114 1.18 2.59 6.25
N MET A 115 0.96 3.65 7.03
CA MET A 115 1.14 5.02 6.56
C MET A 115 2.61 5.39 6.45
N VAL A 116 3.45 4.92 7.36
CA VAL A 116 4.91 5.06 7.28
C VAL A 116 5.45 4.39 6.02
N GLY A 117 5.07 3.13 5.77
CA GLY A 117 5.44 2.43 4.53
C GLY A 117 4.93 3.14 3.27
N LEU A 118 3.70 3.66 3.29
CA LEU A 118 3.14 4.41 2.17
C LEU A 118 3.91 5.70 1.91
N LEU A 119 4.28 6.45 2.95
CA LEU A 119 5.09 7.67 2.82
C LEU A 119 6.46 7.34 2.21
N ALA A 120 7.14 6.30 2.71
CA ALA A 120 8.43 5.87 2.17
C ALA A 120 8.33 5.51 0.68
N ARG A 121 7.33 4.73 0.26
CA ARG A 121 7.10 4.37 -1.14
C ARG A 121 6.85 5.59 -2.03
N ARG A 122 6.06 6.56 -1.54
CA ARG A 122 5.78 7.79 -2.29
C ARG A 122 7.02 8.66 -2.46
N LEU A 123 7.81 8.84 -1.41
CA LEU A 123 9.05 9.61 -1.46
C LEU A 123 10.09 8.93 -2.36
N THR A 124 10.25 7.62 -2.23
CA THR A 124 11.14 6.83 -3.10
C THR A 124 10.72 6.92 -4.55
N GLY A 125 9.44 6.71 -4.86
CA GLY A 125 8.93 6.75 -6.23
C GLY A 125 9.05 8.13 -6.87
N LYS A 126 8.91 9.21 -6.11
CA LYS A 126 8.99 10.56 -6.64
C LYS A 126 10.42 11.07 -6.82
N TYR A 127 11.30 10.81 -5.85
CA TYR A 127 12.58 11.49 -5.76
C TYR A 127 13.81 10.61 -5.98
N ILE A 128 13.69 9.29 -5.78
CA ILE A 128 14.83 8.39 -5.74
C ILE A 128 14.79 7.39 -6.90
N ALA A 129 13.64 6.76 -7.13
CA ALA A 129 13.50 5.76 -8.18
C ALA A 129 13.70 6.38 -9.58
N PRO A 130 14.35 5.67 -10.51
CA PRO A 130 14.53 6.13 -11.87
C PRO A 130 13.14 6.27 -12.54
N LYS A 131 12.98 7.32 -13.33
CA LYS A 131 11.78 7.51 -14.14
C LYS A 131 11.73 6.50 -15.28
N GLY A 132 10.53 6.01 -15.58
CA GLY A 132 10.33 5.09 -16.70
C GLY A 132 10.26 5.86 -18.02
N GLU A 133 11.31 5.82 -18.82
CA GLU A 133 11.38 6.51 -20.14
C GLU A 133 10.20 6.16 -21.04
N HIS A 134 9.76 4.90 -21.04
CA HIS A 134 8.61 4.45 -21.83
C HIS A 134 7.28 5.09 -21.33
N LEU A 135 7.18 5.41 -20.04
CA LEU A 135 6.03 6.08 -19.47
C LEU A 135 6.01 7.57 -19.85
N GLU A 136 7.16 8.25 -19.77
CA GLU A 136 7.28 9.66 -20.21
C GLU A 136 6.88 9.79 -21.67
N LYS A 137 7.43 8.94 -22.55
CA LYS A 137 7.06 8.91 -23.97
C LYS A 137 5.55 8.66 -24.18
N ARG A 138 4.96 7.74 -23.41
CA ARG A 138 3.51 7.46 -23.51
C ARG A 138 2.68 8.67 -23.08
N VAL A 139 3.10 9.38 -22.03
CA VAL A 139 2.42 10.60 -21.56
C VAL A 139 2.50 11.70 -22.63
N GLU A 140 3.65 11.89 -23.27
CA GLU A 140 3.82 12.82 -24.38
C GLU A 140 2.89 12.46 -25.56
N GLU A 141 2.86 11.19 -25.98
CA GLU A 141 1.96 10.70 -27.04
C GLU A 141 0.47 10.95 -26.73
N ILE A 142 0.07 10.88 -25.46
CA ILE A 142 -1.30 11.18 -25.02
C ILE A 142 -1.55 12.70 -25.11
N HIS A 143 -0.62 13.51 -24.63
CA HIS A 143 -0.75 14.96 -24.69
C HIS A 143 -0.78 15.52 -26.13
N GLU A 144 -0.08 14.86 -27.06
CA GLU A 144 -0.10 15.17 -28.48
C GLU A 144 -1.37 14.69 -29.21
N GLY A 145 -2.29 14.01 -28.49
CA GLY A 145 -3.54 13.50 -29.06
C GLY A 145 -3.39 12.29 -29.97
N LYS A 146 -2.27 11.58 -29.91
CA LYS A 146 -1.97 10.42 -30.79
C LYS A 146 -3.07 9.35 -30.80
N TYR A 147 -3.82 9.25 -29.74
CA TYR A 147 -4.86 8.22 -29.56
C TYR A 147 -6.28 8.74 -29.69
N ASP A 148 -6.47 10.05 -29.89
CA ASP A 148 -7.79 10.68 -29.86
C ASP A 148 -8.72 10.13 -30.95
N ASP A 149 -8.23 10.01 -32.18
CA ASP A 149 -9.01 9.44 -33.30
C ASP A 149 -9.44 7.99 -33.02
N LEU A 150 -8.58 7.17 -32.43
CA LEU A 150 -8.89 5.80 -32.07
C LEU A 150 -9.93 5.70 -30.95
N ILE A 151 -9.82 6.60 -29.96
CA ILE A 151 -10.78 6.69 -28.86
C ILE A 151 -12.13 7.13 -29.38
N GLU A 152 -12.20 8.13 -30.26
CA GLU A 152 -13.45 8.58 -30.88
C GLU A 152 -14.11 7.48 -31.71
N GLN A 153 -13.34 6.75 -32.51
CA GLN A 153 -13.85 5.62 -33.28
C GLN A 153 -14.44 4.51 -32.38
N ILE A 154 -13.79 4.21 -31.25
CA ILE A 154 -14.31 3.21 -30.29
C ILE A 154 -15.56 3.74 -29.59
N MET A 155 -15.58 5.02 -29.19
CA MET A 155 -16.72 5.63 -28.51
C MET A 155 -18.00 5.69 -29.38
N GLN A 156 -17.83 5.72 -30.71
CA GLN A 156 -18.95 5.71 -31.65
C GLN A 156 -19.52 4.30 -31.96
N LYS A 157 -18.81 3.24 -31.56
CA LYS A 157 -19.25 1.86 -31.80
C LYS A 157 -20.39 1.44 -30.88
N PRO A 158 -21.35 0.63 -31.37
CA PRO A 158 -22.37 0.03 -30.52
C PRO A 158 -21.74 -0.95 -29.53
N ILE A 159 -22.41 -1.10 -28.38
CA ILE A 159 -21.91 -1.96 -27.26
C ILE A 159 -21.65 -3.41 -27.73
N THR A 160 -22.47 -3.93 -28.63
CA THR A 160 -22.31 -5.29 -29.17
C THR A 160 -20.99 -5.46 -29.91
N GLU A 161 -20.62 -4.50 -30.75
CA GLU A 161 -19.35 -4.51 -31.49
C GLU A 161 -18.15 -4.34 -30.54
N MET A 162 -18.28 -3.49 -29.52
CA MET A 162 -17.22 -3.36 -28.48
C MET A 162 -17.03 -4.66 -27.70
N GLN A 163 -18.11 -5.40 -27.40
CA GLN A 163 -18.02 -6.69 -26.73
C GLN A 163 -17.33 -7.75 -27.61
N GLU A 164 -17.60 -7.75 -28.92
CA GLU A 164 -16.92 -8.64 -29.86
C GLU A 164 -15.43 -8.34 -29.95
N LEU A 165 -15.05 -7.06 -30.05
CA LEU A 165 -13.65 -6.64 -30.05
C LEU A 165 -12.95 -7.04 -28.75
N TYR A 166 -13.62 -6.87 -27.61
CA TYR A 166 -13.06 -7.28 -26.32
C TYR A 166 -12.85 -8.80 -26.20
N ASN A 167 -13.80 -9.59 -26.69
CA ASN A 167 -13.72 -11.06 -26.64
C ASN A 167 -12.66 -11.62 -27.59
N ASN A 168 -12.40 -10.94 -28.71
CA ASN A 168 -11.43 -11.34 -29.73
C ASN A 168 -10.03 -10.73 -29.55
N ARG A 169 -9.79 -10.05 -28.42
CA ARG A 169 -8.43 -9.52 -28.10
C ARG A 169 -7.45 -10.69 -27.87
N GLU A 170 -6.27 -10.59 -28.42
CA GLU A 170 -5.12 -11.48 -28.12
C GLU A 170 -4.46 -11.11 -26.78
#